data_2a52f6f9757562621ef4d86db8573e92
#
_entry.id   2a52f6f9757562621ef4d86db8573e92
#
_cell.length_a   1.000
_cell.length_b   1.000
_cell.length_c   1.000
_cell.angle_alpha   90.00
_cell.angle_beta   90.00
_cell.angle_gamma   90.00
#
_symmetry.space_group_name_H-M   'P 1'
#
loop_
_entity.id
_entity.type
_entity.pdbx_description
1 polymer ?
#
loop_
_entity_poly.entity_id
_entity_poly.type
_entity_poly.pdbx_seq_one_letter_code
_entity_poly.pdbx_strand_id
1 'polypeptide(L)'
;MKRLIIKLFLSLCLWAVLPVCAQDAVHYYFRTMDIRNGLSQNTVYQILQDRKGFMWFGTKDGLNRYDGLSFRIYKKENSGLGKNFITALYEDRRGNIWIGTDGGVFIYDPVLDSFTAFDEASDNGSIIRDFVTMIGS
;
A
#
# COMPACT_ATOMS: atom_id res chain seq x y z
N MET A 1 39.94 -57.21 -9.38
CA MET A 1 40.29 -55.91 -8.78
C MET A 1 39.93 -54.71 -9.65
N LYS A 2 40.26 -54.63 -10.91
CA LYS A 2 39.96 -53.54 -11.80
C LYS A 2 38.46 -53.24 -11.94
N ARG A 3 37.62 -54.24 -11.99
CA ARG A 3 36.14 -54.08 -12.08
C ARG A 3 35.51 -53.53 -10.80
N LEU A 4 36.10 -53.77 -9.64
CA LEU A 4 35.62 -53.26 -8.34
C LEU A 4 35.95 -51.77 -8.20
N ILE A 5 37.14 -51.37 -8.63
CA ILE A 5 37.61 -49.98 -8.59
C ILE A 5 36.75 -49.11 -9.52
N ILE A 6 36.41 -49.62 -10.71
CA ILE A 6 35.55 -48.90 -11.67
C ILE A 6 34.11 -48.70 -11.10
N LYS A 7 33.56 -49.72 -10.43
CA LYS A 7 32.27 -49.62 -9.78
C LYS A 7 32.28 -48.65 -8.61
N LEU A 8 33.36 -48.61 -7.84
CA LEU A 8 33.54 -47.63 -6.75
C LEU A 8 33.67 -46.21 -7.30
N PHE A 9 34.40 -46.02 -8.39
CA PHE A 9 34.55 -44.71 -9.05
C PHE A 9 33.21 -44.20 -9.65
N LEU A 10 32.45 -45.08 -10.30
CA LEU A 10 31.13 -44.77 -10.83
C LEU A 10 30.12 -44.44 -9.71
N SER A 11 30.18 -45.11 -8.57
CA SER A 11 29.34 -44.82 -7.41
C SER A 11 29.69 -43.47 -6.76
N LEU A 12 30.98 -43.12 -6.71
CA LEU A 12 31.46 -41.88 -6.15
C LEU A 12 31.07 -40.67 -7.05
N CYS A 13 31.12 -40.84 -8.38
CA CYS A 13 30.69 -39.81 -9.34
C CYS A 13 29.15 -39.56 -9.30
N LEU A 14 28.35 -40.57 -8.96
CA LEU A 14 26.90 -40.45 -8.89
C LEU A 14 26.44 -39.64 -7.67
N TRP A 15 27.28 -39.56 -6.63
CA TRP A 15 26.99 -38.75 -5.42
C TRP A 15 27.41 -37.28 -5.55
N ALA A 16 28.17 -36.93 -6.58
CA ALA A 16 28.65 -35.57 -6.79
C ALA A 16 27.63 -34.66 -7.53
N VAL A 17 26.51 -35.20 -7.99
CA VAL A 17 25.43 -34.41 -8.58
C VAL A 17 24.47 -33.99 -7.47
N LEU A 18 24.95 -33.21 -6.51
CA LEU A 18 24.07 -32.44 -5.66
C LEU A 18 23.42 -31.37 -6.53
N PRO A 19 22.09 -31.26 -6.54
CA PRO A 19 21.47 -30.11 -7.18
C PRO A 19 21.98 -28.85 -6.48
N VAL A 20 22.79 -28.08 -7.21
CA VAL A 20 23.07 -26.70 -6.81
C VAL A 20 21.69 -26.02 -6.85
N CYS A 21 21.09 -25.84 -5.66
CA CYS A 21 19.92 -25.04 -5.50
C CYS A 21 20.34 -23.63 -5.91
N ALA A 22 20.05 -23.24 -7.14
CA ALA A 22 20.21 -21.88 -7.59
C ALA A 22 19.28 -21.05 -6.70
N GLN A 23 19.86 -20.33 -5.76
CA GLN A 23 19.14 -19.29 -5.05
C GLN A 23 18.83 -18.24 -6.09
N ASP A 24 17.56 -18.18 -6.52
CA ASP A 24 17.05 -17.07 -7.30
C ASP A 24 17.30 -15.81 -6.49
N ALA A 25 18.30 -15.05 -6.87
CA ALA A 25 18.57 -13.75 -6.27
C ALA A 25 17.36 -12.87 -6.59
N VAL A 26 16.55 -12.59 -5.58
CA VAL A 26 15.43 -11.67 -5.70
C VAL A 26 16.01 -10.30 -5.99
N HIS A 27 15.89 -9.86 -7.24
CA HIS A 27 16.32 -8.53 -7.65
C HIS A 27 15.23 -7.54 -7.27
N TYR A 28 15.49 -6.75 -6.23
CA TYR A 28 14.64 -5.65 -5.84
C TYR A 28 14.93 -4.44 -6.71
N TYR A 29 13.90 -3.96 -7.43
CA TYR A 29 13.96 -2.72 -8.17
C TYR A 29 13.31 -1.62 -7.34
N PHE A 30 14.09 -0.61 -6.96
CA PHE A 30 13.60 0.57 -6.26
C PHE A 30 13.31 1.67 -7.26
N ARG A 31 12.10 2.22 -7.18
CA ARG A 31 11.70 3.38 -7.96
C ARG A 31 11.36 4.52 -7.01
N THR A 32 12.03 5.64 -7.18
CA THR A 32 11.70 6.87 -6.45
C THR A 32 10.46 7.51 -7.06
N MET A 33 9.51 7.86 -6.21
CA MET A 33 8.31 8.62 -6.60
C MET A 33 8.38 9.99 -5.94
N ASP A 34 8.37 11.04 -6.74
CA ASP A 34 8.44 12.42 -6.28
C ASP A 34 7.51 13.35 -7.10
N ILE A 35 7.59 14.65 -6.87
CA ILE A 35 6.78 15.64 -7.60
C ILE A 35 6.99 15.58 -9.12
N ARG A 36 8.15 15.14 -9.62
CA ARG A 36 8.43 14.98 -11.06
C ARG A 36 7.65 13.82 -11.65
N ASN A 37 7.22 12.88 -10.83
CA ASN A 37 6.39 11.73 -11.21
C ASN A 37 4.90 12.02 -11.01
N GLY A 38 4.52 13.19 -10.50
CA GLY A 38 3.14 13.60 -10.30
C GLY A 38 2.65 13.57 -8.85
N LEU A 39 3.51 13.33 -7.86
CA LEU A 39 3.15 13.45 -6.45
C LEU A 39 2.90 14.92 -6.09
N SER A 40 1.91 15.21 -5.26
CA SER A 40 1.56 16.60 -4.88
C SER A 40 2.64 17.29 -4.04
N GLN A 41 3.37 16.52 -3.22
CA GLN A 41 4.49 16.99 -2.40
C GLN A 41 5.42 15.84 -2.06
N ASN A 42 6.73 16.12 -1.95
CA ASN A 42 7.75 15.07 -1.68
C ASN A 42 7.67 14.49 -0.26
N THR A 43 7.12 15.23 0.70
CA THR A 43 6.96 14.73 2.07
C THR A 43 5.64 13.99 2.20
N VAL A 44 5.74 12.67 2.35
CA VAL A 44 4.60 11.78 2.56
C VAL A 44 4.48 11.48 4.04
N TYR A 45 3.31 11.71 4.62
CA TYR A 45 3.00 11.45 6.03
C TYR A 45 2.31 10.11 6.24
N GLN A 46 1.51 9.69 5.24
CA GLN A 46 0.72 8.46 5.32
C GLN A 46 0.79 7.70 4.00
N ILE A 47 0.84 6.38 4.08
CA ILE A 47 0.78 5.48 2.93
C ILE A 47 -0.21 4.36 3.26
N LEU A 48 -1.10 4.08 2.32
CA LEU A 48 -2.06 2.99 2.40
C LEU A 48 -2.15 2.29 1.04
N GLN A 49 -2.13 0.96 1.03
CA GLN A 49 -2.56 0.19 -0.14
C GLN A 49 -3.97 -0.33 0.12
N ASP A 50 -4.90 0.02 -0.77
CA ASP A 50 -6.27 -0.47 -0.67
C ASP A 50 -6.44 -1.88 -1.27
N ARG A 51 -7.57 -2.51 -0.99
CA ARG A 51 -7.89 -3.87 -1.48
C ARG A 51 -8.01 -3.98 -3.00
N LYS A 52 -8.17 -2.85 -3.68
CA LYS A 52 -8.20 -2.77 -5.15
C LYS A 52 -6.81 -2.65 -5.74
N GLY A 53 -5.77 -2.51 -4.88
CA GLY A 53 -4.37 -2.40 -5.26
C GLY A 53 -3.90 -0.97 -5.53
N PHE A 54 -4.74 0.05 -5.35
CA PHE A 54 -4.29 1.44 -5.42
C PHE A 54 -3.43 1.80 -4.21
N MET A 55 -2.37 2.57 -4.47
CA MET A 55 -1.56 3.15 -3.41
C MET A 55 -2.02 4.58 -3.12
N TRP A 56 -2.27 4.88 -1.86
CA TRP A 56 -2.68 6.19 -1.39
C TRP A 56 -1.55 6.84 -0.61
N PHE A 57 -1.26 8.10 -0.93
CA PHE A 57 -0.20 8.87 -0.28
C PHE A 57 -0.78 10.15 0.26
N GLY A 58 -0.77 10.29 1.58
CA GLY A 58 -1.17 11.49 2.29
C GLY A 58 0.00 12.45 2.44
N THR A 59 -0.14 13.65 1.92
CA THR A 59 0.86 14.71 2.01
C THR A 59 0.31 15.95 2.72
N LYS A 60 1.12 16.98 2.90
CA LYS A 60 0.66 18.27 3.40
C LYS A 60 -0.11 19.07 2.34
N ASP A 61 0.01 18.70 1.07
CA ASP A 61 -0.60 19.41 -0.06
C ASP A 61 -1.54 18.52 -0.89
N GLY A 62 -2.27 17.64 -0.22
CA GLY A 62 -3.30 16.81 -0.82
C GLY A 62 -3.11 15.33 -0.62
N LEU A 63 -4.15 14.59 -1.03
CA LEU A 63 -4.18 13.14 -1.09
C LEU A 63 -3.87 12.70 -2.53
N ASN A 64 -3.01 11.71 -2.66
CA ASN A 64 -2.58 11.18 -3.96
C ASN A 64 -2.99 9.72 -4.06
N ARG A 65 -3.63 9.33 -5.15
CA ARG A 65 -3.91 7.94 -5.49
C ARG A 65 -3.06 7.53 -6.70
N TYR A 66 -2.33 6.44 -6.57
CA TYR A 66 -1.48 5.89 -7.61
C TYR A 66 -2.03 4.54 -8.08
N ASP A 67 -2.20 4.38 -9.39
CA ASP A 67 -2.75 3.20 -10.03
C ASP A 67 -1.67 2.24 -10.59
N GLY A 68 -0.39 2.52 -10.34
CA GLY A 68 0.74 1.81 -10.91
C GLY A 68 1.39 2.54 -12.09
N LEU A 69 0.70 3.50 -12.70
CA LEU A 69 1.15 4.27 -13.86
C LEU A 69 1.18 5.78 -13.59
N SER A 70 0.12 6.31 -12.96
CA SER A 70 -0.07 7.74 -12.79
C SER A 70 -0.63 8.09 -11.42
N PHE A 71 -0.41 9.34 -11.01
CA PHE A 71 -1.01 9.91 -9.81
C PHE A 71 -2.28 10.68 -10.15
N ARG A 72 -3.32 10.48 -9.35
CA ARG A 72 -4.48 11.35 -9.25
C ARG A 72 -4.40 12.12 -7.94
N ILE A 73 -4.44 13.43 -8.02
CA ILE A 73 -4.31 14.32 -6.86
C ILE A 73 -5.68 14.86 -6.48
N TYR A 74 -6.02 14.71 -5.20
CA TYR A 74 -7.23 15.26 -4.59
C TYR A 74 -6.85 16.34 -3.60
N LYS A 75 -7.44 17.50 -3.80
CA LYS A 75 -7.29 18.70 -2.95
C LYS A 75 -8.67 19.27 -2.64
N LYS A 76 -8.75 20.15 -1.64
CA LYS A 76 -10.00 20.85 -1.30
C LYS A 76 -10.61 21.61 -2.49
N GLU A 77 -9.76 22.06 -3.40
CA GLU A 77 -10.15 22.87 -4.55
C GLU A 77 -10.81 22.04 -5.67
N ASN A 78 -10.59 20.71 -5.69
CA ASN A 78 -11.00 19.88 -6.84
C ASN A 78 -11.76 18.60 -6.49
N SER A 79 -11.95 18.28 -5.19
CA SER A 79 -12.46 16.95 -4.83
C SER A 79 -13.52 16.91 -3.73
N GLY A 80 -13.85 18.02 -3.10
CA GLY A 80 -14.71 18.03 -1.90
C GLY A 80 -13.98 17.65 -0.60
N LEU A 81 -12.68 17.39 -0.67
CA LEU A 81 -11.83 17.25 0.52
C LEU A 81 -11.75 18.60 1.24
N GLY A 82 -12.04 18.65 2.53
CA GLY A 82 -12.14 19.93 3.24
C GLY A 82 -10.81 20.62 3.49
N LYS A 83 -9.73 19.85 3.57
CA LYS A 83 -8.36 20.32 3.84
C LYS A 83 -7.34 19.52 3.06
N ASN A 84 -6.18 20.13 2.79
CA ASN A 84 -5.13 19.48 2.01
C ASN A 84 -4.13 18.69 2.86
N PHE A 85 -3.99 19.01 4.16
CA PHE A 85 -3.06 18.29 5.02
C PHE A 85 -3.67 16.96 5.49
N ILE A 86 -3.15 15.86 4.96
CA ILE A 86 -3.60 14.50 5.27
C ILE A 86 -2.80 13.99 6.46
N THR A 87 -3.50 13.68 7.54
CA THR A 87 -2.91 13.24 8.81
C THR A 87 -3.07 11.74 9.06
N ALA A 88 -4.10 11.12 8.48
CA ALA A 88 -4.37 9.70 8.63
C ALA A 88 -5.04 9.12 7.37
N LEU A 89 -4.77 7.84 7.10
CA LEU A 89 -5.43 7.06 6.05
C LEU A 89 -5.80 5.69 6.60
N TYR A 90 -7.01 5.24 6.31
CA TYR A 90 -7.49 3.94 6.74
C TYR A 90 -8.52 3.38 5.76
N GLU A 91 -8.47 2.06 5.47
CA GLU A 91 -9.50 1.34 4.74
C GLU A 91 -10.32 0.49 5.71
N ASP A 92 -11.63 0.69 5.75
CA ASP A 92 -12.53 -0.08 6.59
C ASP A 92 -12.84 -1.48 6.01
N ARG A 93 -13.56 -2.30 6.76
CA ARG A 93 -13.95 -3.66 6.33
C ARG A 93 -14.87 -3.66 5.11
N ARG A 94 -15.54 -2.56 4.82
CA ARG A 94 -16.43 -2.38 3.66
C ARG A 94 -15.69 -1.88 2.43
N GLY A 95 -14.40 -1.50 2.58
CA GLY A 95 -13.57 -0.97 1.51
C GLY A 95 -13.69 0.55 1.33
N ASN A 96 -14.29 1.27 2.30
CA ASN A 96 -14.27 2.72 2.29
C ASN A 96 -12.91 3.23 2.75
N ILE A 97 -12.39 4.24 2.09
CA ILE A 97 -11.16 4.90 2.50
C ILE A 97 -11.53 6.09 3.39
N TRP A 98 -10.99 6.08 4.59
CA TRP A 98 -11.15 7.14 5.58
C TRP A 98 -9.93 8.02 5.57
N ILE A 99 -10.15 9.32 5.50
CA ILE A 99 -9.11 10.33 5.37
C ILE A 99 -9.21 11.28 6.55
N GLY A 100 -8.23 11.25 7.45
CA GLY A 100 -8.03 12.25 8.47
C GLY A 100 -7.29 13.45 7.91
N THR A 101 -7.76 14.65 8.25
CA THR A 101 -7.13 15.92 7.91
C THR A 101 -7.01 16.80 9.15
N ASP A 102 -6.31 17.92 9.04
CA ASP A 102 -6.25 18.94 10.10
C ASP A 102 -7.57 19.71 10.31
N GLY A 103 -8.61 19.37 9.56
CA GLY A 103 -9.94 20.03 9.65
C GLY A 103 -11.11 19.05 9.70
N GLY A 104 -10.85 17.76 9.99
CA GLY A 104 -11.89 16.74 10.12
C GLY A 104 -11.60 15.46 9.37
N VAL A 105 -12.58 14.57 9.38
CA VAL A 105 -12.50 13.25 8.74
C VAL A 105 -13.40 13.24 7.51
N PHE A 106 -12.92 12.59 6.45
CA PHE A 106 -13.64 12.43 5.19
C PHE A 106 -13.67 10.97 4.79
N ILE A 107 -14.71 10.58 4.05
CA ILE A 107 -14.86 9.24 3.49
C ILE A 107 -14.85 9.38 1.97
N TYR A 108 -13.98 8.61 1.31
CA TYR A 108 -13.93 8.55 -0.14
C TYR A 108 -14.96 7.59 -0.70
N ASP A 109 -15.78 8.07 -1.63
CA ASP A 109 -16.69 7.26 -2.42
C ASP A 109 -16.02 6.93 -3.77
N PRO A 110 -15.69 5.64 -4.01
CA PRO A 110 -15.03 5.22 -5.25
C PRO A 110 -15.95 5.23 -6.48
N VAL A 111 -17.27 5.31 -6.29
CA VAL A 111 -18.24 5.36 -7.38
C VAL A 111 -18.38 6.78 -7.91
N LEU A 112 -18.53 7.73 -6.98
CA LEU A 112 -18.67 9.14 -7.31
C LEU A 112 -17.31 9.85 -7.47
N ASP A 113 -16.22 9.17 -7.09
CA ASP A 113 -14.85 9.71 -7.05
C ASP A 113 -14.77 11.04 -6.29
N SER A 114 -15.42 11.09 -5.15
CA SER A 114 -15.61 12.27 -4.31
C SER A 114 -15.47 11.97 -2.82
N PHE A 115 -15.38 13.02 -2.01
CA PHE A 115 -15.23 12.91 -0.58
C PHE A 115 -16.45 13.53 0.11
N THR A 116 -16.95 12.83 1.13
CA THR A 116 -18.01 13.32 2.01
C THR A 116 -17.43 13.51 3.40
N ALA A 117 -17.70 14.67 4.01
CA ALA A 117 -17.32 14.90 5.39
C ALA A 117 -18.04 13.91 6.31
N PHE A 118 -17.31 13.32 7.23
CA PHE A 118 -17.90 12.50 8.27
C PHE A 118 -18.45 13.41 9.37
N ASP A 119 -19.74 13.24 9.65
CA ASP A 119 -20.42 13.91 10.75
C ASP A 119 -20.80 12.86 11.82
N GLU A 120 -20.19 12.99 13.00
CA GLU A 120 -20.42 12.10 14.14
C GLU A 120 -21.90 12.10 14.57
N ALA A 121 -22.62 13.19 14.37
CA ALA A 121 -24.02 13.31 14.72
C ALA A 121 -24.95 12.48 13.81
N SER A 122 -24.50 12.16 12.60
CA SER A 122 -25.25 11.35 11.63
C SER A 122 -24.97 9.83 11.73
N ASP A 123 -23.88 9.46 12.40
CA ASP A 123 -23.50 8.08 12.61
C ASP A 123 -23.89 7.63 14.01
N ASN A 124 -24.81 6.66 14.12
CA ASN A 124 -25.27 6.09 15.40
C ASN A 124 -24.16 5.35 16.20
N GLY A 125 -22.91 5.82 16.13
CA GLY A 125 -21.77 5.32 16.90
C GLY A 125 -21.23 3.98 16.42
N SER A 126 -21.66 3.47 15.25
CA SER A 126 -21.23 2.16 14.75
C SER A 126 -19.80 2.22 14.18
N ILE A 127 -19.45 3.32 13.54
CA ILE A 127 -18.16 3.49 12.86
C ILE A 127 -17.06 3.83 13.86
N ILE A 128 -17.36 4.65 14.87
CA ILE A 128 -16.39 4.98 15.93
C ILE A 128 -15.99 3.75 16.73
N ARG A 129 -16.92 2.81 16.99
CA ARG A 129 -16.59 1.54 17.66
C ARG A 129 -15.61 0.70 16.85
N ASP A 130 -15.78 0.62 15.53
CA ASP A 130 -14.87 -0.14 14.66
C ASP A 130 -13.47 0.51 14.63
N PHE A 131 -13.41 1.85 14.64
CA PHE A 131 -12.15 2.61 14.66
C PHE A 131 -11.43 2.49 16.01
N VAL A 132 -12.13 2.63 17.12
CA VAL A 132 -11.57 2.52 18.49
C VAL A 132 -11.13 1.09 18.82
N THR A 133 -11.86 0.08 18.34
CA THR A 133 -11.51 -1.33 18.56
C THR A 133 -10.21 -1.73 17.84
N MET A 134 -9.86 -1.04 16.76
CA MET A 134 -8.65 -1.34 15.97
C MET A 134 -7.39 -0.64 16.49
N ILE A 135 -7.51 0.53 17.12
CA ILE A 135 -6.37 1.25 17.72
C ILE A 135 -5.97 0.61 19.06
N GLY A 136 -6.87 -0.16 19.69
CA GLY A 136 -6.69 -0.77 21.01
C GLY A 136 -6.30 -2.26 21.02
N SER A 137 -5.97 -2.86 19.87
CA SER A 137 -5.58 -4.27 19.77
C SER A 137 -4.13 -4.47 19.37
#